data_cb2869f1871c81d045b3ef18539e23bd
#
_entry.id   cb2869f1871c81d045b3ef18539e23bd
#
_cell.length_a   1.000
_cell.length_b   1.000
_cell.length_c   1.000
_cell.angle_alpha   90.00
_cell.angle_beta   90.00
_cell.angle_gamma   90.00
#
_symmetry.space_group_name_H-M   'P 1'
#
loop_
_entity.id
_entity.type
_entity.pdbx_description
1 polymer ?
#
loop_
_entity_poly.entity_id
_entity_poly.type
_entity_poly.pdbx_seq_one_letter_code
_entity_poly.pdbx_strand_id
1 'polypeptide(L)'
;SSAASDVYKRQAGITAERSNHRIFVDGQEVQMEAYVIGGSNYVKLRDIGKQVGFNVYWANGVQVDSHAPYTGEAPAEAEPTTPKQTEHAAIDVAAAKQDIIDRTNALRRENGVAALTVNDKLMQAAQARADEMAASGVYSHTRPDGRRSNTVTDCPYTGENIHRIADWALAGKSVSEAAMWSWNLSEGHRDNLLEKNYAEIGVGLAKGMNASGEDCWYCVQTFLWNGYTVSWVDAPAAK
;
A
#
# COMPACT_ATOMS: atom_id res chain seq x y z
N SER A 1 11.92 -12.76 32.13
CA SER A 1 12.66 -13.08 30.90
C SER A 1 11.64 -13.38 29.82
N SER A 2 11.58 -12.51 28.85
CA SER A 2 10.48 -12.50 27.87
C SER A 2 10.73 -13.55 26.79
N ALA A 3 9.74 -14.40 26.53
CA ALA A 3 9.75 -15.40 25.45
C ALA A 3 10.06 -14.81 24.05
N ALA A 4 9.86 -13.51 23.85
CA ALA A 4 10.19 -12.82 22.60
C ALA A 4 11.72 -12.74 22.36
N SER A 5 12.54 -12.65 23.41
CA SER A 5 14.00 -12.60 23.26
C SER A 5 14.57 -13.96 22.83
N ASP A 6 13.87 -15.05 23.14
CA ASP A 6 14.36 -16.40 22.84
C ASP A 6 14.01 -16.86 21.43
N VAL A 7 12.97 -16.33 20.81
CA VAL A 7 12.60 -16.61 19.42
C VAL A 7 13.64 -16.05 18.44
N TYR A 8 14.15 -14.84 18.69
CA TYR A 8 15.18 -14.23 17.85
C TYR A 8 16.55 -14.87 18.00
N LYS A 9 16.86 -15.48 19.16
CA LYS A 9 18.12 -16.20 19.36
C LYS A 9 18.22 -17.53 18.60
N ARG A 10 17.10 -18.07 18.08
CA ARG A 10 17.06 -19.36 17.39
C ARG A 10 17.21 -19.30 15.87
N GLN A 11 17.20 -18.11 15.28
CA GLN A 11 17.50 -17.95 13.85
C GLN A 11 19.03 -17.83 13.71
N ALA A 12 19.68 -18.91 13.30
CA ALA A 12 21.12 -18.98 13.11
C ALA A 12 21.60 -17.83 12.19
N GLY A 13 22.46 -16.98 12.72
CA GLY A 13 23.19 -15.95 11.96
C GLY A 13 22.66 -14.52 12.07
N ILE A 14 21.59 -14.24 12.83
CA ILE A 14 21.11 -12.87 13.06
C ILE A 14 21.58 -12.38 14.43
N THR A 15 22.45 -11.37 14.45
CA THR A 15 22.86 -10.68 15.67
C THR A 15 21.98 -9.49 15.91
N ALA A 16 21.31 -9.43 17.06
CA ALA A 16 20.55 -8.28 17.50
C ALA A 16 21.41 -7.51 18.52
N GLU A 17 21.72 -6.26 18.23
CA GLU A 17 22.45 -5.37 19.13
C GLU A 17 21.49 -4.34 19.71
N ARG A 18 21.67 -3.98 20.99
CA ARG A 18 20.86 -2.93 21.60
C ARG A 18 21.14 -1.60 20.91
N SER A 19 20.12 -0.94 20.42
CA SER A 19 20.22 0.37 19.79
C SER A 19 20.45 1.46 20.84
N ASN A 20 21.37 2.38 20.56
CA ASN A 20 21.59 3.59 21.34
C ASN A 20 20.90 4.82 20.68
N HIS A 21 20.11 4.61 19.64
CA HIS A 21 19.40 5.69 18.96
C HIS A 21 18.29 6.27 19.86
N ARG A 22 18.21 7.60 19.88
CA ARG A 22 17.11 8.31 20.52
C ARG A 22 15.84 8.12 19.69
N ILE A 23 14.74 7.88 20.36
CA ILE A 23 13.43 7.66 19.72
C ILE A 23 12.54 8.84 20.08
N PHE A 24 11.88 9.40 19.08
CA PHE A 24 10.96 10.53 19.24
C PHE A 24 9.57 10.13 18.74
N VAL A 25 8.54 10.50 19.49
CA VAL A 25 7.14 10.41 19.11
C VAL A 25 6.57 11.83 19.15
N ASP A 26 6.04 12.33 18.05
CA ASP A 26 5.52 13.68 17.91
C ASP A 26 6.50 14.78 18.40
N GLY A 27 7.80 14.57 18.13
CA GLY A 27 8.87 15.50 18.51
C GLY A 27 9.33 15.41 19.97
N GLN A 28 8.71 14.56 20.79
CA GLN A 28 9.11 14.31 22.18
C GLN A 28 9.95 13.04 22.29
N GLU A 29 11.09 13.12 23.00
CA GLU A 29 11.93 11.96 23.25
C GLU A 29 11.23 10.97 24.18
N VAL A 30 11.16 9.70 23.76
CA VAL A 30 10.57 8.63 24.53
C VAL A 30 11.58 7.53 24.82
N GLN A 31 11.48 6.94 26.01
CA GLN A 31 12.34 5.82 26.40
C GLN A 31 11.72 4.51 25.97
N MET A 32 12.30 3.89 24.96
CA MET A 32 11.90 2.57 24.47
C MET A 32 13.12 1.69 24.21
N GLU A 33 12.96 0.41 24.42
CA GLU A 33 13.96 -0.60 24.08
C GLU A 33 13.97 -0.83 22.56
N ALA A 34 15.10 -0.55 21.93
CA ALA A 34 15.30 -0.75 20.50
C ALA A 34 16.52 -1.64 20.22
N TYR A 35 16.50 -2.33 19.09
CA TYR A 35 17.57 -3.22 18.65
C TYR A 35 17.90 -2.91 17.20
N VAL A 36 19.17 -3.09 16.84
CA VAL A 36 19.64 -3.07 15.45
C VAL A 36 19.82 -4.51 14.99
N ILE A 37 19.17 -4.87 13.90
CA ILE A 37 19.23 -6.18 13.26
C ILE A 37 19.43 -5.97 11.76
N GLY A 38 20.54 -6.43 11.22
CA GLY A 38 20.82 -6.27 9.79
C GLY A 38 20.84 -4.81 9.31
N GLY A 39 21.27 -3.87 10.18
CA GLY A 39 21.29 -2.43 9.88
C GLY A 39 19.96 -1.69 10.05
N SER A 40 18.88 -2.38 10.39
CA SER A 40 17.56 -1.79 10.63
C SER A 40 17.24 -1.70 12.12
N ASN A 41 16.53 -0.63 12.53
CA ASN A 41 16.08 -0.46 13.91
C ASN A 41 14.75 -1.17 14.14
N TYR A 42 14.65 -1.89 15.25
CA TYR A 42 13.46 -2.62 15.69
C TYR A 42 13.08 -2.17 17.09
N VAL A 43 11.79 -1.95 17.29
CA VAL A 43 11.19 -1.64 18.59
C VAL A 43 10.04 -2.60 18.86
N LYS A 44 9.68 -2.79 20.13
CA LYS A 44 8.52 -3.62 20.47
C LYS A 44 7.24 -2.89 20.07
N LEU A 45 6.41 -3.53 19.28
CA LEU A 45 5.14 -2.98 18.82
C LEU A 45 4.24 -2.52 19.98
N ARG A 46 4.24 -3.25 21.10
CA ARG A 46 3.52 -2.86 22.32
C ARG A 46 4.01 -1.57 22.94
N ASP A 47 5.32 -1.32 22.88
CA ASP A 47 5.88 -0.10 23.44
C ASP A 47 5.51 1.11 22.56
N ILE A 48 5.48 0.95 21.24
CA ILE A 48 4.91 1.94 20.33
C ILE A 48 3.43 2.15 20.62
N GLY A 49 2.63 1.08 20.74
CA GLY A 49 1.20 1.18 21.06
C GLY A 49 0.91 1.99 22.33
N LYS A 50 1.72 1.81 23.37
CA LYS A 50 1.62 2.61 24.61
C LYS A 50 1.87 4.10 24.39
N GLN A 51 2.85 4.45 23.56
CA GLN A 51 3.24 5.83 23.33
C GLN A 51 2.29 6.58 22.41
N VAL A 52 1.79 5.89 21.38
CA VAL A 52 0.95 6.48 20.34
C VAL A 52 -0.55 6.32 20.62
N GLY A 53 -0.91 5.41 21.54
CA GLY A 53 -2.29 5.26 22.02
C GLY A 53 -3.14 4.26 21.23
N PHE A 54 -2.53 3.21 20.66
CA PHE A 54 -3.28 2.11 20.07
C PHE A 54 -3.09 0.80 20.82
N ASN A 55 -4.09 -0.10 20.78
CA ASN A 55 -4.01 -1.37 21.49
C ASN A 55 -3.24 -2.44 20.70
N VAL A 56 -2.43 -3.22 21.41
CA VAL A 56 -1.70 -4.38 20.88
C VAL A 56 -1.88 -5.56 21.83
N TYR A 57 -2.53 -6.60 21.36
CA TYR A 57 -2.82 -7.80 22.14
C TYR A 57 -2.62 -9.08 21.34
N TRP A 58 -2.71 -10.22 22.00
CA TRP A 58 -2.60 -11.53 21.37
C TRP A 58 -3.97 -12.24 21.33
N ALA A 59 -4.45 -12.55 20.12
CA ALA A 59 -5.61 -13.42 19.91
C ALA A 59 -5.42 -14.14 18.55
N ASN A 60 -5.03 -15.42 18.59
CA ASN A 60 -4.65 -16.20 17.40
C ASN A 60 -3.59 -15.51 16.51
N GLY A 61 -2.77 -14.66 17.11
CA GLY A 61 -1.77 -13.83 16.46
C GLY A 61 -1.65 -12.47 17.14
N VAL A 62 -0.70 -11.64 16.69
CA VAL A 62 -0.56 -10.26 17.17
C VAL A 62 -1.67 -9.42 16.52
N GLN A 63 -2.53 -8.85 17.34
CA GLN A 63 -3.57 -7.92 16.92
C GLN A 63 -3.16 -6.50 17.25
N VAL A 64 -3.47 -5.58 16.34
CA VAL A 64 -3.28 -4.15 16.51
C VAL A 64 -4.63 -3.46 16.28
N ASP A 65 -5.16 -2.84 17.33
CA ASP A 65 -6.38 -2.04 17.24
C ASP A 65 -6.01 -0.57 17.37
N SER A 66 -5.97 0.11 16.24
CA SER A 66 -5.61 1.53 16.16
C SER A 66 -6.68 2.49 16.68
N HIS A 67 -7.88 1.98 16.99
CA HIS A 67 -9.01 2.76 17.46
C HIS A 67 -9.25 2.60 18.97
N ALA A 68 -8.60 1.66 19.63
CA ALA A 68 -8.70 1.44 21.06
C ALA A 68 -7.41 1.89 21.77
N PRO A 69 -7.53 2.54 22.96
CA PRO A 69 -6.37 2.88 23.76
C PRO A 69 -5.63 1.63 24.19
N TYR A 70 -4.33 1.74 24.40
CA TYR A 70 -3.50 0.61 24.81
C TYR A 70 -3.96 0.04 26.16
N THR A 71 -4.35 -1.22 26.14
CA THR A 71 -4.61 -2.03 27.36
C THR A 71 -3.67 -3.22 27.45
N GLY A 72 -3.15 -3.69 26.31
CA GLY A 72 -2.35 -4.91 26.21
C GLY A 72 -3.16 -6.20 26.29
N GLU A 73 -4.47 -6.09 26.47
CA GLU A 73 -5.42 -7.18 26.60
C GLU A 73 -6.39 -7.19 25.42
N ALA A 74 -6.84 -8.37 25.02
CA ALA A 74 -7.93 -8.49 24.06
C ALA A 74 -9.17 -7.80 24.64
N PRO A 75 -9.97 -7.07 23.83
CA PRO A 75 -11.26 -6.58 24.29
C PRO A 75 -12.04 -7.73 24.93
N ALA A 76 -12.70 -7.49 26.08
CA ALA A 76 -13.58 -8.48 26.70
C ALA A 76 -14.56 -8.93 25.63
N GLU A 77 -14.64 -10.27 25.44
CA GLU A 77 -15.37 -10.94 24.37
C GLU A 77 -16.80 -10.35 24.24
N ALA A 78 -16.98 -9.41 23.35
CA ALA A 78 -18.27 -9.24 22.73
C ALA A 78 -18.52 -10.55 21.98
N GLU A 79 -19.67 -11.21 22.23
CA GLU A 79 -20.11 -12.43 21.54
C GLU A 79 -19.67 -12.37 20.07
N PRO A 80 -19.31 -13.51 19.43
CA PRO A 80 -18.80 -13.52 18.09
C PRO A 80 -19.82 -12.85 17.18
N THR A 81 -19.76 -11.56 17.13
CA THR A 81 -20.33 -10.83 16.02
C THR A 81 -19.45 -11.27 14.87
N THR A 82 -19.97 -12.14 14.03
CA THR A 82 -19.59 -12.24 12.61
C THR A 82 -19.14 -10.86 12.23
N PRO A 83 -17.88 -10.68 11.74
CA PRO A 83 -17.42 -9.34 11.41
C PRO A 83 -18.56 -8.70 10.65
N LYS A 84 -19.22 -7.74 11.30
CA LYS A 84 -20.26 -6.95 10.65
C LYS A 84 -19.46 -6.31 9.54
N GLN A 85 -19.60 -6.84 8.33
CA GLN A 85 -19.21 -6.15 7.14
C GLN A 85 -19.79 -4.76 7.36
N THR A 86 -18.96 -3.82 7.80
CA THR A 86 -19.28 -2.43 7.62
C THR A 86 -19.50 -2.38 6.12
N GLU A 87 -20.77 -2.27 5.72
CA GLU A 87 -21.12 -1.88 4.37
C GLU A 87 -20.36 -0.56 4.18
N HIS A 88 -19.14 -0.67 3.66
CA HIS A 88 -18.46 0.49 3.14
C HIS A 88 -19.41 1.00 2.07
N ALA A 89 -19.97 2.17 2.28
CA ALA A 89 -20.75 2.86 1.26
C ALA A 89 -19.99 2.65 -0.05
N ALA A 90 -20.71 2.16 -1.06
CA ALA A 90 -20.09 1.76 -2.33
C ALA A 90 -19.06 2.82 -2.74
N ILE A 91 -17.80 2.42 -2.82
CA ILE A 91 -16.72 3.38 -3.11
C ILE A 91 -17.03 3.97 -4.47
N ASP A 92 -17.11 5.29 -4.55
CA ASP A 92 -17.11 5.98 -5.84
C ASP A 92 -15.72 5.81 -6.49
N VAL A 93 -15.65 4.82 -7.37
CA VAL A 93 -14.39 4.45 -8.05
C VAL A 93 -13.87 5.62 -8.89
N ALA A 94 -14.75 6.43 -9.49
CA ALA A 94 -14.33 7.58 -10.30
C ALA A 94 -13.71 8.66 -9.40
N ALA A 95 -14.35 8.98 -8.28
CA ALA A 95 -13.81 9.91 -7.29
C ALA A 95 -12.49 9.42 -6.70
N ALA A 96 -12.36 8.12 -6.41
CA ALA A 96 -11.12 7.54 -5.88
C ALA A 96 -9.96 7.61 -6.88
N LYS A 97 -10.22 7.37 -8.18
CA LYS A 97 -9.21 7.56 -9.24
C LYS A 97 -8.75 9.02 -9.34
N GLN A 98 -9.69 9.95 -9.29
CA GLN A 98 -9.38 11.38 -9.34
C GLN A 98 -8.55 11.80 -8.12
N ASP A 99 -8.91 11.34 -6.92
CA ASP A 99 -8.15 11.63 -5.68
C ASP A 99 -6.70 11.11 -5.76
N ILE A 100 -6.46 9.92 -6.35
CA ILE A 100 -5.10 9.43 -6.61
C ILE A 100 -4.32 10.37 -7.54
N ILE A 101 -4.95 10.86 -8.62
CA ILE A 101 -4.32 11.79 -9.55
C ILE A 101 -3.98 13.10 -8.85
N ASP A 102 -4.92 13.65 -8.09
CA ASP A 102 -4.76 14.92 -7.39
C ASP A 102 -3.64 14.85 -6.34
N ARG A 103 -3.59 13.77 -5.55
CA ARG A 103 -2.53 13.51 -4.57
C ARG A 103 -1.17 13.30 -5.24
N THR A 104 -1.12 12.60 -6.37
CA THR A 104 0.11 12.44 -7.16
C THR A 104 0.61 13.80 -7.62
N ASN A 105 -0.26 14.63 -8.17
CA ASN A 105 0.10 15.94 -8.64
C ASN A 105 0.43 16.93 -7.51
N ALA A 106 -0.18 16.79 -6.34
CA ALA A 106 0.20 17.53 -5.13
C ALA A 106 1.63 17.18 -4.71
N LEU A 107 1.93 15.87 -4.57
CA LEU A 107 3.27 15.38 -4.23
C LEU A 107 4.34 15.87 -5.22
N ARG A 108 4.04 15.83 -6.52
CA ARG A 108 4.94 16.34 -7.57
C ARG A 108 5.22 17.82 -7.40
N ARG A 109 4.20 18.64 -7.21
CA ARG A 109 4.36 20.11 -6.99
C ARG A 109 5.20 20.40 -5.73
N GLU A 110 4.95 19.68 -4.64
CA GLU A 110 5.72 19.81 -3.39
C GLU A 110 7.22 19.49 -3.57
N ASN A 111 7.54 18.61 -4.54
CA ASN A 111 8.92 18.24 -4.87
C ASN A 111 9.48 18.99 -6.11
N GLY A 112 8.80 20.05 -6.58
CA GLY A 112 9.27 20.87 -7.71
C GLY A 112 9.23 20.15 -9.05
N VAL A 113 8.38 19.14 -9.21
CA VAL A 113 8.17 18.36 -10.44
C VAL A 113 6.86 18.79 -11.10
N ALA A 114 6.85 18.90 -12.43
CA ALA A 114 5.66 19.27 -13.19
C ALA A 114 4.50 18.29 -12.96
N ALA A 115 3.27 18.82 -12.86
CA ALA A 115 2.08 18.00 -12.76
C ALA A 115 1.86 17.17 -14.03
N LEU A 116 1.27 15.98 -13.85
CA LEU A 116 0.91 15.08 -14.95
C LEU A 116 -0.48 15.43 -15.49
N THR A 117 -0.66 15.32 -16.79
CA THR A 117 -1.96 15.44 -17.46
C THR A 117 -2.64 14.09 -17.53
N VAL A 118 -3.96 14.06 -17.32
CA VAL A 118 -4.73 12.83 -17.48
C VAL A 118 -4.81 12.46 -18.97
N ASN A 119 -4.56 11.17 -19.25
CA ASN A 119 -4.68 10.61 -20.59
C ASN A 119 -5.68 9.46 -20.60
N ASP A 120 -6.73 9.55 -21.42
CA ASP A 120 -7.81 8.56 -21.48
C ASP A 120 -7.33 7.16 -21.87
N LYS A 121 -6.29 7.05 -22.72
CA LYS A 121 -5.70 5.76 -23.07
C LYS A 121 -4.95 5.13 -21.90
N LEU A 122 -4.25 5.96 -21.12
CA LEU A 122 -3.60 5.49 -19.89
C LEU A 122 -4.63 5.13 -18.83
N MET A 123 -5.76 5.84 -18.72
CA MET A 123 -6.86 5.46 -17.84
C MET A 123 -7.43 4.08 -18.21
N GLN A 124 -7.61 3.81 -19.50
CA GLN A 124 -8.03 2.49 -20.00
C GLN A 124 -6.96 1.42 -19.73
N ALA A 125 -5.69 1.71 -19.96
CA ALA A 125 -4.58 0.80 -19.71
C ALA A 125 -4.45 0.43 -18.23
N ALA A 126 -4.46 1.43 -17.35
CA ALA A 126 -4.42 1.22 -15.91
C ALA A 126 -5.62 0.41 -15.41
N GLN A 127 -6.84 0.67 -15.97
CA GLN A 127 -8.02 -0.09 -15.62
C GLN A 127 -7.90 -1.54 -16.08
N ALA A 128 -7.46 -1.79 -17.32
CA ALA A 128 -7.24 -3.15 -17.81
C ALA A 128 -6.28 -3.93 -16.90
N ARG A 129 -5.20 -3.30 -16.46
CA ARG A 129 -4.24 -3.92 -15.53
C ARG A 129 -4.85 -4.21 -14.16
N ALA A 130 -5.64 -3.28 -13.61
CA ALA A 130 -6.35 -3.49 -12.35
C ALA A 130 -7.34 -4.67 -12.46
N ASP A 131 -8.10 -4.73 -13.56
CA ASP A 131 -9.07 -5.80 -13.84
C ASP A 131 -8.39 -7.17 -14.00
N GLU A 132 -7.25 -7.24 -14.70
CA GLU A 132 -6.44 -8.46 -14.85
C GLU A 132 -6.00 -9.01 -13.50
N MET A 133 -5.50 -8.16 -12.61
CA MET A 133 -5.07 -8.56 -11.27
C MET A 133 -6.26 -8.96 -10.39
N ALA A 134 -7.36 -8.22 -10.46
CA ALA A 134 -8.58 -8.51 -9.69
C ALA A 134 -9.22 -9.84 -10.13
N ALA A 135 -9.23 -10.13 -11.44
CA ALA A 135 -9.79 -11.36 -11.98
C ALA A 135 -8.93 -12.60 -11.67
N SER A 136 -7.61 -12.43 -11.65
CA SER A 136 -6.66 -13.55 -11.42
C SER A 136 -6.29 -13.73 -9.95
N GLY A 137 -6.50 -12.73 -9.09
CA GLY A 137 -5.99 -12.69 -7.73
C GLY A 137 -4.46 -12.52 -7.64
N VAL A 138 -3.77 -12.36 -8.76
CA VAL A 138 -2.31 -12.29 -8.84
C VAL A 138 -1.84 -10.83 -8.86
N TYR A 139 -1.06 -10.45 -7.86
CA TYR A 139 -0.44 -9.13 -7.75
C TYR A 139 0.93 -9.14 -8.41
N SER A 140 1.04 -8.60 -9.63
CA SER A 140 2.28 -8.68 -10.43
C SER A 140 2.36 -7.62 -11.51
N HIS A 141 3.59 -7.17 -11.82
CA HIS A 141 3.90 -6.41 -13.03
C HIS A 141 3.91 -7.27 -14.32
N THR A 142 3.75 -8.57 -14.17
CA THR A 142 3.56 -9.48 -15.29
C THR A 142 2.06 -9.70 -15.52
N ARG A 143 1.61 -9.57 -16.75
CA ARG A 143 0.21 -9.82 -17.15
C ARG A 143 -0.12 -11.31 -17.06
N PRO A 144 -1.40 -11.70 -16.98
CA PRO A 144 -1.80 -13.11 -16.90
C PRO A 144 -1.31 -14.00 -18.05
N ASP A 145 -1.04 -13.41 -19.22
CA ASP A 145 -0.50 -14.09 -20.39
C ASP A 145 1.04 -14.20 -20.42
N GLY A 146 1.70 -13.74 -19.35
CA GLY A 146 3.16 -13.78 -19.18
C GLY A 146 3.90 -12.58 -19.79
N ARG A 147 3.22 -11.66 -20.47
CA ARG A 147 3.83 -10.43 -21.00
C ARG A 147 4.08 -9.40 -19.89
N ARG A 148 4.94 -8.42 -20.19
CA ARG A 148 5.18 -7.28 -19.27
C ARG A 148 3.97 -6.35 -19.19
N SER A 149 3.83 -5.62 -18.10
CA SER A 149 2.73 -4.66 -17.89
C SER A 149 2.62 -3.59 -18.98
N ASN A 150 3.75 -3.09 -19.49
CA ASN A 150 3.75 -2.06 -20.54
C ASN A 150 3.16 -2.53 -21.87
N THR A 151 3.01 -3.83 -22.08
CA THR A 151 2.36 -4.39 -23.29
C THR A 151 0.83 -4.18 -23.29
N VAL A 152 0.27 -3.62 -22.24
CA VAL A 152 -1.13 -3.16 -22.23
C VAL A 152 -1.35 -1.97 -23.17
N THR A 153 -0.28 -1.32 -23.60
CA THR A 153 -0.30 -0.25 -24.61
C THR A 153 0.63 -0.59 -25.78
N ASP A 154 0.51 0.15 -26.87
CA ASP A 154 1.45 0.09 -28.00
C ASP A 154 2.75 0.89 -27.78
N CYS A 155 2.88 1.54 -26.62
CA CYS A 155 4.03 2.36 -26.29
C CYS A 155 4.89 1.69 -25.19
N PRO A 156 6.17 1.37 -25.45
CA PRO A 156 7.05 0.77 -24.47
C PRO A 156 7.54 1.76 -23.39
N TYR A 157 7.38 3.07 -23.63
CA TYR A 157 7.85 4.15 -22.75
C TYR A 157 6.79 4.53 -21.71
N THR A 158 6.27 3.51 -21.01
CA THR A 158 5.33 3.66 -19.91
C THR A 158 5.92 3.09 -18.64
N GLY A 159 5.54 3.67 -17.50
CA GLY A 159 5.83 3.15 -16.17
C GLY A 159 4.56 2.68 -15.48
N GLU A 160 4.71 1.82 -14.47
CA GLU A 160 3.58 1.29 -13.71
C GLU A 160 3.89 1.31 -12.22
N ASN A 161 2.97 1.82 -11.42
CA ASN A 161 2.86 1.55 -10.00
C ASN A 161 1.64 0.67 -9.74
N ILE A 162 1.80 -0.37 -8.94
CA ILE A 162 0.69 -1.21 -8.50
C ILE A 162 0.59 -1.22 -6.98
N HIS A 163 -0.62 -1.38 -6.45
CA HIS A 163 -0.87 -1.60 -5.04
C HIS A 163 -2.04 -2.56 -4.87
N ARG A 164 -1.96 -3.43 -3.87
CA ARG A 164 -3.07 -4.29 -3.44
C ARG A 164 -3.28 -4.09 -1.95
N ILE A 165 -4.54 -3.86 -1.56
CA ILE A 165 -4.92 -3.73 -0.16
C ILE A 165 -6.20 -4.49 0.12
N ALA A 166 -6.21 -5.31 1.16
CA ALA A 166 -7.41 -5.98 1.63
C ALA A 166 -8.36 -4.97 2.29
N ASP A 167 -9.68 -5.16 2.14
CA ASP A 167 -10.69 -4.26 2.69
C ASP A 167 -10.49 -4.02 4.21
N TRP A 168 -10.18 -5.07 4.95
CA TRP A 168 -9.93 -4.95 6.39
C TRP A 168 -8.68 -4.14 6.74
N ALA A 169 -7.70 -4.08 5.83
CA ALA A 169 -6.44 -3.37 6.04
C ALA A 169 -6.54 -1.86 5.71
N LEU A 170 -7.66 -1.41 5.18
CA LEU A 170 -7.90 0.03 4.96
C LEU A 170 -7.90 0.82 6.27
N ALA A 171 -8.35 0.20 7.37
CA ALA A 171 -8.30 0.78 8.71
C ALA A 171 -8.87 2.23 8.77
N GLY A 172 -9.99 2.46 8.10
CA GLY A 172 -10.66 3.78 8.04
C GLY A 172 -10.09 4.75 6.99
N LYS A 173 -9.01 4.40 6.29
CA LYS A 173 -8.51 5.19 5.15
C LYS A 173 -9.33 4.90 3.90
N SER A 174 -9.36 5.87 2.98
CA SER A 174 -9.82 5.59 1.62
C SER A 174 -8.81 4.72 0.86
N VAL A 175 -9.26 4.06 -0.20
CA VAL A 175 -8.38 3.27 -1.08
C VAL A 175 -7.29 4.14 -1.70
N SER A 176 -7.62 5.36 -2.08
CA SER A 176 -6.67 6.34 -2.63
C SER A 176 -5.60 6.75 -1.61
N GLU A 177 -6.00 7.01 -0.37
CA GLU A 177 -5.04 7.32 0.71
C GLU A 177 -4.10 6.15 0.97
N ALA A 178 -4.62 4.94 1.04
CA ALA A 178 -3.82 3.75 1.29
C ALA A 178 -2.82 3.48 0.15
N ALA A 179 -3.26 3.60 -1.10
CA ALA A 179 -2.40 3.42 -2.27
C ALA A 179 -1.28 4.47 -2.32
N MET A 180 -1.63 5.74 -2.18
CA MET A 180 -0.65 6.84 -2.21
C MET A 180 0.34 6.77 -1.05
N TRP A 181 -0.11 6.41 0.16
CA TRP A 181 0.76 6.20 1.30
C TRP A 181 1.79 5.09 1.03
N SER A 182 1.32 3.95 0.52
CA SER A 182 2.19 2.81 0.18
C SER A 182 3.21 3.15 -0.89
N TRP A 183 2.77 3.79 -2.00
CA TRP A 183 3.67 4.17 -3.08
C TRP A 183 4.69 5.21 -2.66
N ASN A 184 4.32 6.16 -1.81
CA ASN A 184 5.25 7.18 -1.32
C ASN A 184 6.32 6.65 -0.36
N LEU A 185 6.06 5.54 0.34
CA LEU A 185 7.03 4.89 1.23
C LEU A 185 8.00 3.95 0.50
N SER A 186 7.64 3.45 -0.67
CA SER A 186 8.46 2.54 -1.46
C SER A 186 9.36 3.32 -2.41
N GLU A 187 10.68 3.18 -2.31
CA GLU A 187 11.65 3.92 -3.14
C GLU A 187 11.33 3.82 -4.64
N GLY A 188 11.17 2.61 -5.17
CA GLY A 188 10.89 2.42 -6.61
C GLY A 188 9.54 2.98 -7.06
N HIS A 189 8.49 2.90 -6.22
CA HIS A 189 7.21 3.53 -6.55
C HIS A 189 7.28 5.05 -6.45
N ARG A 190 7.99 5.57 -5.43
CA ARG A 190 8.21 7.00 -5.25
C ARG A 190 9.01 7.60 -6.41
N ASP A 191 10.00 6.88 -6.92
CA ASP A 191 10.76 7.29 -8.09
C ASP A 191 9.85 7.47 -9.31
N ASN A 192 8.91 6.57 -9.54
CA ASN A 192 7.89 6.74 -10.58
C ASN A 192 6.97 7.95 -10.32
N LEU A 193 6.53 8.17 -9.07
CA LEU A 193 5.71 9.34 -8.73
C LEU A 193 6.42 10.66 -9.04
N LEU A 194 7.74 10.71 -8.88
CA LEU A 194 8.56 11.92 -9.02
C LEU A 194 9.41 11.96 -10.29
N GLU A 195 9.26 10.96 -11.19
CA GLU A 195 10.00 10.92 -12.45
C GLU A 195 9.66 12.16 -13.32
N LYS A 196 10.69 12.98 -13.59
CA LYS A 196 10.54 14.28 -14.28
C LYS A 196 10.20 14.15 -15.75
N ASN A 197 10.55 13.00 -16.35
CA ASN A 197 10.29 12.75 -17.76
C ASN A 197 8.86 12.24 -18.01
N TYR A 198 8.08 11.90 -17.00
CA TYR A 198 6.66 11.60 -17.18
C TYR A 198 5.86 12.89 -17.38
N ALA A 199 4.96 12.87 -18.36
CA ALA A 199 4.06 13.96 -18.71
C ALA A 199 2.58 13.63 -18.46
N GLU A 200 2.21 12.36 -18.54
CA GLU A 200 0.83 11.93 -18.51
C GLU A 200 0.61 10.75 -17.56
N ILE A 201 -0.61 10.63 -17.07
CA ILE A 201 -1.03 9.60 -16.09
C ILE A 201 -2.38 9.01 -16.44
N GLY A 202 -2.55 7.72 -16.13
CA GLY A 202 -3.82 7.05 -15.98
C GLY A 202 -3.89 6.27 -14.68
N VAL A 203 -5.10 6.09 -14.15
CA VAL A 203 -5.36 5.37 -12.91
C VAL A 203 -6.47 4.34 -13.11
N GLY A 204 -6.23 3.12 -12.63
CA GLY A 204 -7.18 2.02 -12.61
C GLY A 204 -7.41 1.51 -11.19
N LEU A 205 -8.66 1.19 -10.87
CA LEU A 205 -9.06 0.56 -9.63
C LEU A 205 -10.04 -0.58 -9.92
N ALA A 206 -9.77 -1.74 -9.33
CA ALA A 206 -10.67 -2.88 -9.43
C ALA A 206 -10.77 -3.62 -8.09
N LYS A 207 -11.95 -4.13 -7.76
CA LYS A 207 -12.18 -4.99 -6.61
C LYS A 207 -12.14 -6.44 -7.04
N GLY A 208 -11.44 -7.29 -6.29
CA GLY A 208 -11.35 -8.73 -6.52
C GLY A 208 -10.84 -9.44 -5.29
N MET A 209 -10.74 -10.76 -5.36
CA MET A 209 -10.16 -11.55 -4.27
C MET A 209 -8.66 -11.76 -4.51
N ASN A 210 -7.88 -11.84 -3.43
CA ASN A 210 -6.49 -12.30 -3.52
C ASN A 210 -6.42 -13.83 -3.50
N ALA A 211 -5.21 -14.39 -3.62
CA ALA A 211 -4.99 -15.83 -3.61
C ALA A 211 -5.42 -16.52 -2.29
N SER A 212 -5.61 -15.78 -1.21
CA SER A 212 -6.11 -16.28 0.08
C SER A 212 -7.64 -16.18 0.22
N GLY A 213 -8.34 -15.69 -0.82
CA GLY A 213 -9.80 -15.51 -0.80
C GLY A 213 -10.28 -14.27 -0.06
N GLU A 214 -9.40 -13.30 0.20
CA GLU A 214 -9.76 -12.04 0.84
C GLU A 214 -10.14 -10.99 -0.19
N ASP A 215 -11.20 -10.22 0.08
CA ASP A 215 -11.60 -9.07 -0.73
C ASP A 215 -10.50 -7.99 -0.70
N CYS A 216 -10.05 -7.60 -1.89
CA CYS A 216 -8.96 -6.64 -2.07
C CYS A 216 -9.30 -5.60 -3.14
N TRP A 217 -8.71 -4.42 -2.99
CA TRP A 217 -8.60 -3.43 -4.04
C TRP A 217 -7.24 -3.57 -4.75
N TYR A 218 -7.27 -3.55 -6.07
CA TYR A 218 -6.11 -3.49 -6.94
C TYR A 218 -6.04 -2.10 -7.57
N CYS A 219 -4.98 -1.37 -7.25
CA CYS A 219 -4.77 0.00 -7.68
C CYS A 219 -3.59 0.04 -8.65
N VAL A 220 -3.74 0.75 -9.75
CA VAL A 220 -2.72 0.90 -10.77
C VAL A 220 -2.58 2.36 -11.15
N GLN A 221 -1.33 2.83 -11.26
CA GLN A 221 -0.98 4.04 -12.01
C GLN A 221 -0.18 3.62 -13.23
N THR A 222 -0.52 4.17 -14.39
CA THR A 222 0.27 4.06 -15.61
C THR A 222 0.74 5.45 -16.00
N PHE A 223 2.03 5.60 -16.25
CA PHE A 223 2.67 6.86 -16.61
C PHE A 223 3.19 6.80 -18.05
N LEU A 224 3.23 7.94 -18.74
CA LEU A 224 3.79 8.05 -20.08
C LEU A 224 4.90 9.09 -20.09
N TRP A 225 6.01 8.75 -20.72
CA TRP A 225 7.11 9.66 -20.95
C TRP A 225 6.72 10.80 -21.88
N ASN A 226 7.24 11.98 -21.59
CA ASN A 226 7.06 13.16 -22.43
C ASN A 226 7.56 12.91 -23.87
N GLY A 227 6.78 13.36 -24.85
CA GLY A 227 7.10 13.20 -26.25
C GLY A 227 6.69 11.86 -26.87
N TYR A 228 6.08 10.96 -26.09
CA TYR A 228 5.51 9.71 -26.58
C TYR A 228 3.99 9.76 -26.60
N THR A 229 3.37 8.85 -27.33
CA THR A 229 1.91 8.73 -27.45
C THR A 229 1.47 7.28 -27.33
N VAL A 230 0.26 7.06 -26.84
CA VAL A 230 -0.43 5.77 -26.84
C VAL A 230 -1.57 5.83 -27.84
N SER A 231 -1.54 4.95 -28.85
CA SER A 231 -2.56 4.92 -29.91
C SER A 231 -3.67 3.93 -29.61
N TRP A 232 -3.32 2.78 -29.01
CA TRP A 232 -4.30 1.75 -28.63
C TRP A 232 -3.94 1.09 -27.29
N VAL A 233 -4.93 0.43 -26.71
CA VAL A 233 -4.83 -0.29 -25.43
C VAL A 233 -5.27 -1.74 -25.68
N ASP A 234 -4.45 -2.69 -25.25
CA ASP A 234 -4.75 -4.12 -25.25
C ASP A 234 -5.54 -4.48 -23.97
N ALA A 235 -6.79 -4.01 -23.92
CA ALA A 235 -7.69 -4.33 -22.82
C ALA A 235 -8.45 -5.63 -23.16
N PRO A 236 -8.65 -6.55 -22.17
CA PRO A 236 -9.52 -7.69 -22.36
C PRO A 236 -10.93 -7.19 -22.69
N ALA A 237 -11.62 -7.88 -23.58
CA ALA A 237 -13.02 -7.56 -23.91
C ALA A 237 -13.85 -7.54 -22.61
N ALA A 238 -14.63 -6.48 -22.41
CA ALA A 238 -15.60 -6.43 -21.31
C ALA A 238 -16.54 -7.64 -21.43
N LYS A 239 -16.65 -8.42 -20.33
CA LYS A 239 -17.57 -9.55 -20.26
C LYS A 239 -18.99 -9.07 -20.03
#